data_9d38a73473e8121ca6e6b30adc4ad646
#
_entry.id   9d38a73473e8121ca6e6b30adc4ad646
#
_cell.length_a   1.000
_cell.length_b   1.000
_cell.length_c   1.000
_cell.angle_alpha   90.00
_cell.angle_beta   90.00
_cell.angle_gamma   90.00
#
_symmetry.space_group_name_H-M   'P 1'
#
loop_
_entity.id
_entity.type
_entity.pdbx_description
1 polymer ?
#
loop_
_entity_poly.entity_id
_entity_poly.type
_entity_poly.pdbx_seq_one_letter_code
_entity_poly.pdbx_strand_id
1 'polypeptide(L)'
;MPPEPPGKGACYACKGQRQAALHNGACLLHNERELGSEKRASAHCTQLSFAVDAALSDANVLPMMNPGESSADKLLARKGVQRIPSEKLELFQLRDFVPPDLCQELISLIEQDRRPSTLADPGDDNYFRTSETCDLDAGLPAVMRMEALLHALNGIDPAHGEPLQGQRYDVGQEFKPHCDYFNPGGKDWTRYCSVAGQRTWTFMIYLNDVDAGGATRFKAAKKMFQPEAGKLVCWNNRRPDLRENPNTIHHGMKVRKGLKYVITKWYREKPWGW
;
A
#
# COMPACT_ATOMS: atom_id res chain seq x y z
N MET A 1 -4.19 52.23 10.35
CA MET A 1 -4.97 51.20 9.67
C MET A 1 -4.11 49.95 9.59
N PRO A 2 -4.43 48.90 10.32
CA PRO A 2 -3.75 47.62 10.18
C PRO A 2 -4.31 46.86 8.96
N PRO A 3 -3.52 46.00 8.28
CA PRO A 3 -3.98 45.25 7.14
C PRO A 3 -4.85 44.03 7.56
N GLU A 4 -5.82 43.72 6.74
CA GLU A 4 -6.76 42.61 6.91
C GLU A 4 -6.07 41.22 6.86
N PRO A 5 -6.63 40.19 7.54
CA PRO A 5 -6.10 38.85 7.50
C PRO A 5 -6.50 38.10 6.20
N PRO A 6 -5.63 37.21 5.70
CA PRO A 6 -5.93 36.44 4.49
C PRO A 6 -6.99 35.36 4.75
N GLY A 7 -7.81 35.17 3.72
CA GLY A 7 -8.98 34.32 3.70
C GLY A 7 -8.75 32.85 3.98
N LYS A 8 -9.79 32.23 4.51
CA LYS A 8 -9.94 30.82 4.82
C LYS A 8 -9.77 29.96 3.57
N GLY A 9 -8.66 29.22 3.49
CA GLY A 9 -8.47 28.16 2.51
C GLY A 9 -9.37 26.97 2.83
N ALA A 10 -10.29 26.66 1.93
CA ALA A 10 -11.20 25.53 2.03
C ALA A 10 -10.43 24.21 1.90
N CYS A 11 -10.70 23.32 2.83
CA CYS A 11 -10.24 21.94 2.85
C CYS A 11 -10.93 21.15 1.71
N TYR A 12 -10.18 20.79 0.66
CA TYR A 12 -10.67 19.86 -0.37
C TYR A 12 -10.34 18.42 0.04
N ALA A 13 -11.20 17.85 0.86
CA ALA A 13 -11.31 16.42 1.02
C ALA A 13 -12.80 16.10 1.11
N CYS A 14 -13.38 15.68 0.02
CA CYS A 14 -14.66 14.99 -0.18
C CYS A 14 -15.36 15.48 -1.45
N LYS A 15 -15.00 14.93 -2.59
CA LYS A 15 -15.89 14.85 -3.75
C LYS A 15 -15.65 13.51 -4.45
N GLY A 16 -16.57 12.59 -4.24
CA GLY A 16 -16.58 11.28 -4.91
C GLY A 16 -17.70 10.36 -4.46
N GLN A 17 -18.82 10.91 -3.96
CA GLN A 17 -20.03 10.11 -3.82
C GLN A 17 -20.94 10.42 -5.01
N ARG A 18 -21.02 9.50 -5.97
CA ARG A 18 -22.15 9.39 -6.88
C ARG A 18 -23.10 8.34 -6.31
N GLN A 19 -24.24 8.80 -5.87
CA GLN A 19 -25.41 8.01 -5.51
C GLN A 19 -25.86 7.16 -6.69
N ALA A 20 -25.90 5.84 -6.50
CA ALA A 20 -26.70 4.95 -7.32
C ALA A 20 -28.09 4.86 -6.69
N ALA A 21 -29.08 5.51 -7.29
CA ALA A 21 -30.45 5.40 -6.92
C ALA A 21 -31.01 4.07 -7.42
N LEU A 22 -31.51 3.26 -6.50
CA LEU A 22 -32.34 2.10 -6.75
C LEU A 22 -33.73 2.59 -7.25
N HIS A 23 -34.11 2.18 -8.45
CA HIS A 23 -35.51 2.21 -8.89
C HIS A 23 -36.00 0.77 -9.04
N ASN A 24 -36.82 0.35 -8.08
CA ASN A 24 -37.75 -0.76 -8.23
C ASN A 24 -38.90 -0.31 -9.12
N GLY A 25 -39.25 -1.09 -10.12
CA GLY A 25 -40.42 -0.88 -10.95
C GLY A 25 -40.76 -2.14 -11.71
N ALA A 26 -41.64 -2.96 -11.12
CA ALA A 26 -42.28 -4.08 -11.81
C ALA A 26 -43.32 -3.56 -12.77
N CYS A 27 -43.44 -4.14 -13.96
CA CYS A 27 -44.71 -4.28 -14.68
C CYS A 27 -44.66 -5.36 -15.76
N LEU A 28 -45.41 -6.39 -15.52
CA LEU A 28 -46.44 -7.17 -16.24
C LEU A 28 -46.41 -7.22 -17.77
N LEU A 29 -46.26 -8.48 -18.24
CA LEU A 29 -47.06 -9.25 -19.21
C LEU A 29 -47.74 -8.53 -20.40
N HIS A 30 -47.49 -8.96 -21.63
CA HIS A 30 -48.43 -9.63 -22.54
C HIS A 30 -47.83 -9.95 -23.89
N ASN A 31 -47.86 -11.21 -24.24
CA ASN A 31 -48.52 -11.93 -25.33
C ASN A 31 -47.93 -11.96 -26.72
N GLU A 32 -47.48 -13.16 -27.03
CA GLU A 32 -47.79 -14.09 -28.12
C GLU A 32 -47.74 -13.66 -29.60
N ARG A 33 -47.13 -14.65 -30.33
CA ARG A 33 -47.30 -15.07 -31.76
C ARG A 33 -46.39 -14.30 -32.77
N GLU A 34 -45.75 -14.91 -33.73
CA GLU A 34 -45.86 -16.20 -34.43
C GLU A 34 -44.58 -16.51 -35.24
N LEU A 35 -44.23 -17.79 -35.35
CA LEU A 35 -43.73 -18.58 -36.46
C LEU A 35 -42.89 -17.98 -37.61
N GLY A 36 -41.75 -18.64 -37.87
CA GLY A 36 -41.22 -18.74 -39.23
C GLY A 36 -39.76 -19.11 -39.39
N SER A 37 -39.51 -20.42 -39.52
CA SER A 37 -38.49 -21.07 -40.38
C SER A 37 -36.99 -20.73 -40.28
N GLU A 38 -36.28 -21.73 -39.79
CA GLU A 38 -35.13 -22.46 -40.38
C GLU A 38 -34.07 -21.70 -41.20
N LYS A 39 -32.83 -21.76 -40.80
CA LYS A 39 -31.74 -22.62 -41.30
C LYS A 39 -30.38 -22.14 -40.80
N ARG A 40 -29.69 -23.07 -40.17
CA ARG A 40 -28.25 -23.33 -40.19
C ARG A 40 -27.26 -22.15 -40.32
N ALA A 41 -26.54 -21.89 -39.26
CA ALA A 41 -25.07 -21.74 -39.27
C ALA A 41 -24.55 -22.18 -37.90
N SER A 42 -24.21 -23.45 -37.87
CA SER A 42 -23.37 -24.08 -36.84
C SER A 42 -21.92 -23.65 -37.02
N ALA A 43 -21.20 -23.67 -35.91
CA ALA A 43 -19.75 -23.64 -35.80
C ALA A 43 -19.09 -22.24 -36.05
N HIS A 44 -18.76 -21.58 -34.98
CA HIS A 44 -17.48 -20.93 -34.65
C HIS A 44 -17.62 -20.10 -33.36
N CYS A 45 -17.92 -20.79 -32.26
CA CYS A 45 -17.82 -20.16 -30.94
C CYS A 45 -17.35 -21.17 -29.89
N THR A 46 -16.23 -21.82 -30.16
CA THR A 46 -15.61 -22.77 -29.22
C THR A 46 -14.10 -22.77 -29.40
N GLN A 47 -13.43 -21.64 -29.24
CA GLN A 47 -11.96 -21.60 -29.15
C GLN A 47 -11.39 -20.30 -28.53
N LEU A 48 -12.12 -19.63 -27.65
CA LEU A 48 -11.59 -18.49 -26.89
C LEU A 48 -11.71 -18.66 -25.36
N SER A 49 -12.12 -19.86 -24.91
CA SER A 49 -12.28 -20.16 -23.48
C SER A 49 -11.10 -20.90 -22.85
N PHE A 50 -10.11 -21.36 -23.62
CA PHE A 50 -9.02 -22.20 -23.10
C PHE A 50 -7.67 -21.49 -22.94
N ALA A 51 -7.56 -20.20 -23.23
CA ALA A 51 -6.29 -19.48 -23.09
C ALA A 51 -6.16 -18.68 -21.78
N VAL A 52 -7.20 -18.58 -20.97
CA VAL A 52 -7.16 -17.89 -19.67
C VAL A 52 -6.86 -18.85 -18.52
N ASP A 53 -7.20 -20.14 -18.66
CA ASP A 53 -6.96 -21.13 -17.60
C ASP A 53 -5.52 -21.68 -17.55
N ALA A 54 -4.74 -21.55 -18.62
CA ALA A 54 -3.37 -22.05 -18.65
C ALA A 54 -2.33 -21.09 -18.00
N ALA A 55 -2.68 -19.81 -17.80
CA ALA A 55 -1.81 -18.84 -17.13
C ALA A 55 -2.00 -18.79 -15.61
N LEU A 56 -3.00 -19.51 -15.07
CA LEU A 56 -3.27 -19.60 -13.64
C LEU A 56 -2.82 -20.91 -12.99
N SER A 57 -2.31 -21.88 -13.80
CA SER A 57 -1.92 -23.19 -13.28
C SER A 57 -0.52 -23.27 -12.66
N ASP A 58 0.32 -22.24 -12.84
CA ASP A 58 1.63 -22.11 -12.17
C ASP A 58 1.66 -21.06 -11.03
N ALA A 59 0.52 -20.48 -10.68
CA ALA A 59 0.37 -19.85 -9.39
C ALA A 59 0.47 -20.96 -8.34
N ASN A 60 1.66 -21.15 -7.74
CA ASN A 60 1.88 -21.93 -6.53
C ASN A 60 0.66 -21.79 -5.64
N VAL A 61 -0.20 -22.81 -5.58
CA VAL A 61 -1.29 -22.90 -4.60
C VAL A 61 -0.62 -22.93 -3.24
N LEU A 62 -0.54 -21.75 -2.63
CA LEU A 62 0.03 -21.61 -1.31
C LEU A 62 -0.81 -22.43 -0.34
N PRO A 63 -0.19 -23.26 0.52
CA PRO A 63 -0.94 -24.00 1.52
C PRO A 63 -1.84 -23.04 2.28
N MET A 64 -3.11 -23.37 2.40
CA MET A 64 -4.06 -22.61 3.24
C MET A 64 -3.44 -22.47 4.60
N MET A 65 -3.20 -21.21 5.02
CA MET A 65 -2.52 -20.93 6.28
C MET A 65 -3.45 -21.21 7.44
N ASN A 66 -2.95 -21.85 8.47
CA ASN A 66 -3.74 -22.18 9.66
C ASN A 66 -4.24 -20.89 10.33
N PRO A 67 -5.53 -20.85 10.73
CA PRO A 67 -6.03 -19.76 11.56
C PRO A 67 -5.19 -19.68 12.84
N GLY A 68 -4.51 -18.56 13.08
CA GLY A 68 -3.70 -18.35 14.30
C GLY A 68 -2.21 -18.17 14.05
N GLU A 69 -1.68 -18.42 12.85
CA GLU A 69 -0.30 -18.05 12.54
C GLU A 69 -0.11 -16.54 12.54
N SER A 70 0.96 -16.05 13.21
CA SER A 70 1.30 -14.63 13.18
C SER A 70 1.80 -14.20 11.80
N SER A 71 1.66 -12.92 11.45
CA SER A 71 2.24 -12.41 10.20
C SER A 71 3.75 -12.62 10.13
N ALA A 72 4.45 -12.62 11.26
CA ALA A 72 5.87 -12.93 11.34
C ALA A 72 6.16 -14.38 10.91
N ASP A 73 5.36 -15.35 11.40
CA ASP A 73 5.53 -16.76 11.04
C ASP A 73 5.22 -16.98 9.57
N LYS A 74 4.19 -16.31 9.06
CA LYS A 74 3.84 -16.31 7.64
C LYS A 74 4.98 -15.80 6.77
N LEU A 75 5.59 -14.69 7.16
CA LEU A 75 6.76 -14.14 6.47
C LEU A 75 7.92 -15.12 6.48
N LEU A 76 8.23 -15.74 7.63
CA LEU A 76 9.33 -16.69 7.76
C LEU A 76 9.12 -17.99 6.96
N ALA A 77 7.87 -18.40 6.73
CA ALA A 77 7.55 -19.53 5.88
C ALA A 77 7.87 -19.28 4.39
N ARG A 78 8.06 -18.04 3.99
CA ARG A 78 8.33 -17.67 2.60
C ARG A 78 9.81 -17.79 2.27
N LYS A 79 10.12 -18.50 1.19
CA LYS A 79 11.48 -18.62 0.67
C LYS A 79 12.05 -17.23 0.35
N GLY A 80 13.26 -16.96 0.84
CA GLY A 80 14.00 -15.72 0.58
C GLY A 80 13.75 -14.60 1.61
N VAL A 81 12.69 -14.70 2.41
CA VAL A 81 12.49 -13.76 3.52
C VAL A 81 13.60 -13.93 4.56
N GLN A 82 14.19 -12.84 4.95
CA GLN A 82 15.25 -12.79 5.96
C GLN A 82 14.80 -11.94 7.14
N ARG A 83 14.74 -12.54 8.32
CA ARG A 83 14.58 -11.81 9.58
C ARG A 83 15.88 -11.11 9.94
N ILE A 84 15.80 -9.84 10.27
CA ILE A 84 16.93 -9.09 10.80
C ILE A 84 17.07 -9.40 12.30
N PRO A 85 18.22 -9.87 12.76
CA PRO A 85 18.43 -10.19 14.18
C PRO A 85 18.17 -8.96 15.05
N SER A 86 17.15 -9.01 15.88
CA SER A 86 16.80 -8.00 16.88
C SER A 86 15.81 -8.60 17.89
N GLU A 87 16.09 -8.40 19.17
CA GLU A 87 15.16 -8.71 20.27
C GLU A 87 14.13 -7.58 20.48
N LYS A 88 14.35 -6.42 19.85
CA LYS A 88 13.58 -5.21 20.11
C LYS A 88 12.42 -4.99 19.14
N LEU A 89 12.50 -5.57 17.96
CA LEU A 89 11.48 -5.42 16.92
C LEU A 89 11.53 -6.59 15.93
N GLU A 90 10.38 -6.89 15.35
CA GLU A 90 10.25 -7.79 14.21
C GLU A 90 10.49 -6.98 12.94
N LEU A 91 11.58 -7.31 12.24
CA LEU A 91 12.02 -6.61 11.04
C LEU A 91 12.51 -7.63 10.03
N PHE A 92 12.01 -7.53 8.80
CA PHE A 92 12.26 -8.49 7.73
C PHE A 92 12.66 -7.78 6.44
N GLN A 93 13.37 -8.49 5.57
CA GLN A 93 13.60 -8.08 4.19
C GLN A 93 13.39 -9.24 3.23
N LEU A 94 13.00 -8.89 2.00
CA LEU A 94 12.93 -9.82 0.87
C LEU A 94 13.43 -9.09 -0.38
N ARG A 95 14.47 -9.63 -1.05
CA ARG A 95 14.94 -9.11 -2.33
C ARG A 95 14.10 -9.66 -3.46
N ASP A 96 14.07 -8.94 -4.57
CA ASP A 96 13.38 -9.33 -5.81
C ASP A 96 11.89 -9.69 -5.57
N PHE A 97 11.26 -8.98 -4.61
CA PHE A 97 9.85 -9.20 -4.27
C PHE A 97 8.91 -8.68 -5.37
N VAL A 98 9.23 -7.51 -5.92
CA VAL A 98 8.45 -6.90 -6.99
C VAL A 98 9.23 -7.00 -8.30
N PRO A 99 8.63 -7.57 -9.37
CA PRO A 99 9.31 -7.68 -10.65
C PRO A 99 9.56 -6.31 -11.29
N PRO A 100 10.62 -6.17 -12.12
CA PRO A 100 11.04 -4.89 -12.68
C PRO A 100 9.98 -4.16 -13.50
N ASP A 101 9.15 -4.88 -14.26
CA ASP A 101 8.05 -4.31 -15.04
C ASP A 101 7.04 -3.60 -14.13
N LEU A 102 6.63 -4.26 -13.05
CA LEU A 102 5.70 -3.68 -12.08
C LEU A 102 6.31 -2.48 -11.33
N CYS A 103 7.61 -2.52 -11.02
CA CYS A 103 8.30 -1.36 -10.46
C CYS A 103 8.19 -0.13 -11.38
N GLN A 104 8.41 -0.29 -12.69
CA GLN A 104 8.34 0.80 -13.65
C GLN A 104 6.90 1.32 -13.84
N GLU A 105 5.91 0.42 -13.88
CA GLU A 105 4.50 0.83 -13.93
C GLU A 105 4.13 1.69 -12.71
N LEU A 106 4.50 1.26 -11.50
CA LEU A 106 4.22 2.00 -10.26
C LEU A 106 4.97 3.35 -10.20
N ILE A 107 6.21 3.42 -10.67
CA ILE A 107 6.96 4.68 -10.81
C ILE A 107 6.21 5.63 -11.73
N SER A 108 5.72 5.14 -12.87
CA SER A 108 4.98 5.95 -13.83
C SER A 108 3.69 6.53 -13.22
N LEU A 109 2.98 5.76 -12.42
CA LEU A 109 1.80 6.24 -11.71
C LEU A 109 2.14 7.31 -10.67
N ILE A 110 3.24 7.14 -9.92
CA ILE A 110 3.71 8.15 -8.96
C ILE A 110 4.04 9.47 -9.65
N GLU A 111 4.72 9.42 -10.81
CA GLU A 111 5.08 10.61 -11.57
C GLU A 111 3.86 11.40 -12.08
N GLN A 112 2.76 10.72 -12.37
CA GLN A 112 1.54 11.33 -12.92
C GLN A 112 0.74 12.13 -11.89
N ASP A 113 0.73 11.74 -10.61
CA ASP A 113 -0.15 12.34 -9.59
C ASP A 113 0.58 12.54 -8.23
N ARG A 114 1.81 13.03 -8.26
CA ARG A 114 2.54 13.34 -7.04
C ARG A 114 2.25 14.76 -6.54
N ARG A 115 2.25 14.92 -5.23
CA ARG A 115 2.12 16.20 -4.53
C ARG A 115 3.08 16.26 -3.33
N PRO A 116 3.43 17.45 -2.82
CA PRO A 116 4.22 17.56 -1.58
C PRO A 116 3.60 16.72 -0.47
N SER A 117 4.44 15.94 0.23
CA SER A 117 3.98 15.08 1.32
C SER A 117 3.48 15.91 2.50
N THR A 118 2.41 15.42 3.14
CA THR A 118 1.88 15.97 4.39
C THR A 118 2.20 15.02 5.55
N LEU A 119 2.21 15.56 6.77
CA LEU A 119 2.35 14.78 8.02
C LEU A 119 0.99 14.67 8.70
N ALA A 120 0.76 13.55 9.36
CA ALA A 120 -0.43 13.35 10.19
C ALA A 120 -0.41 14.26 11.44
N ASP A 121 0.77 14.47 12.03
CA ASP A 121 1.02 15.37 13.14
C ASP A 121 2.18 16.31 12.73
N PRO A 122 1.89 17.40 12.01
CA PRO A 122 2.91 18.37 11.65
C PRO A 122 3.35 19.11 12.91
N GLY A 123 4.49 18.70 13.47
CA GLY A 123 5.22 19.54 14.40
C GLY A 123 5.65 20.85 13.72
N ASP A 124 6.35 21.72 14.44
CA ASP A 124 6.83 23.00 13.91
C ASP A 124 7.93 22.88 12.83
N ASP A 125 8.34 21.63 12.48
CA ASP A 125 9.42 21.38 11.52
C ASP A 125 8.89 21.06 10.11
N ASN A 126 8.74 22.07 9.29
CA ASN A 126 8.35 21.95 7.87
C ASN A 126 9.32 21.11 7.01
N TYR A 127 10.54 20.84 7.51
CA TYR A 127 11.55 20.01 6.87
C TYR A 127 11.58 18.58 7.41
N PHE A 128 10.57 18.18 8.18
CA PHE A 128 10.52 16.84 8.76
C PHE A 128 10.35 15.74 7.69
N ARG A 129 9.50 15.99 6.71
CA ARG A 129 9.30 15.15 5.52
C ARG A 129 9.28 16.02 4.27
N THR A 130 10.29 15.87 3.41
CA THR A 130 10.47 16.71 2.22
C THR A 130 10.17 15.98 0.90
N SER A 131 9.69 14.73 0.97
CA SER A 131 9.29 13.92 -0.19
C SER A 131 8.02 14.42 -0.86
N GLU A 132 7.74 13.86 -2.04
CA GLU A 132 6.43 13.94 -2.67
C GLU A 132 5.67 12.62 -2.47
N THR A 133 4.34 12.69 -2.44
CA THR A 133 3.44 11.55 -2.20
C THR A 133 2.40 11.46 -3.30
N CYS A 134 2.07 10.22 -3.69
CA CYS A 134 0.94 9.87 -4.54
C CYS A 134 0.09 8.82 -3.81
N ASP A 135 -1.21 9.04 -3.67
CA ASP A 135 -2.15 8.02 -3.20
C ASP A 135 -2.62 7.25 -4.44
N LEU A 136 -2.25 5.97 -4.52
CA LEU A 136 -2.48 5.15 -5.71
C LEU A 136 -3.92 4.63 -5.74
N ASP A 137 -4.59 4.81 -6.87
CA ASP A 137 -5.95 4.29 -7.07
C ASP A 137 -5.94 2.76 -7.10
N ALA A 138 -6.71 2.15 -6.17
CA ALA A 138 -6.82 0.70 -6.02
C ALA A 138 -7.42 -0.02 -7.25
N GLY A 139 -8.12 0.69 -8.12
CA GLY A 139 -8.68 0.16 -9.37
C GLY A 139 -7.67 -0.01 -10.51
N LEU A 140 -6.47 0.53 -10.38
CA LEU A 140 -5.45 0.42 -11.43
C LEU A 140 -4.80 -0.97 -11.46
N PRO A 141 -4.59 -1.58 -12.65
CA PRO A 141 -4.03 -2.93 -12.77
C PRO A 141 -2.71 -3.14 -12.03
N ALA A 142 -1.76 -2.19 -12.11
CA ALA A 142 -0.49 -2.28 -11.40
C ALA A 142 -0.67 -2.26 -9.88
N VAL A 143 -1.62 -1.46 -9.37
CA VAL A 143 -1.95 -1.39 -7.95
C VAL A 143 -2.59 -2.70 -7.48
N MET A 144 -3.54 -3.24 -8.25
CA MET A 144 -4.15 -4.55 -7.97
C MET A 144 -3.11 -5.68 -7.94
N ARG A 145 -2.17 -5.71 -8.89
CA ARG A 145 -1.05 -6.67 -8.89
C ARG A 145 -0.19 -6.54 -7.63
N MET A 146 0.13 -5.31 -7.21
CA MET A 146 0.93 -5.04 -6.01
C MET A 146 0.19 -5.50 -4.74
N GLU A 147 -1.11 -5.19 -4.61
CA GLU A 147 -1.94 -5.64 -3.49
C GLU A 147 -2.04 -7.17 -3.42
N ALA A 148 -2.18 -7.85 -4.56
CA ALA A 148 -2.19 -9.31 -4.62
C ALA A 148 -0.86 -9.93 -4.15
N LEU A 149 0.29 -9.36 -4.56
CA LEU A 149 1.61 -9.79 -4.08
C LEU A 149 1.75 -9.64 -2.57
N LEU A 150 1.32 -8.50 -2.02
CA LEU A 150 1.37 -8.24 -0.57
C LEU A 150 0.46 -9.20 0.21
N HIS A 151 -0.78 -9.40 -0.23
CA HIS A 151 -1.70 -10.34 0.41
C HIS A 151 -1.15 -11.76 0.39
N ALA A 152 -0.65 -12.20 -0.75
CA ALA A 152 -0.01 -13.50 -0.90
C ALA A 152 1.20 -13.67 0.02
N LEU A 153 1.94 -12.62 0.33
CA LEU A 153 3.12 -12.65 1.20
C LEU A 153 2.75 -12.73 2.68
N ASN A 154 1.87 -11.85 3.15
CA ASN A 154 1.65 -11.61 4.57
C ASN A 154 0.38 -12.26 5.13
N GLY A 155 -0.59 -12.60 4.27
CA GLY A 155 -1.86 -13.21 4.63
C GLY A 155 -2.75 -12.36 5.55
N ILE A 156 -2.47 -11.06 5.69
CA ILE A 156 -3.35 -10.12 6.39
C ILE A 156 -4.54 -9.84 5.48
N ASP A 157 -5.75 -9.81 6.05
CA ASP A 157 -6.94 -9.47 5.29
C ASP A 157 -6.77 -8.08 4.62
N PRO A 158 -6.90 -7.98 3.29
CA PRO A 158 -6.77 -6.73 2.56
C PRO A 158 -7.66 -5.61 3.08
N ALA A 159 -8.83 -5.96 3.68
CA ALA A 159 -9.73 -4.98 4.29
C ALA A 159 -9.08 -4.16 5.42
N HIS A 160 -8.01 -4.66 6.04
CA HIS A 160 -7.23 -3.94 7.05
C HIS A 160 -6.19 -2.99 6.46
N GLY A 161 -5.99 -2.99 5.13
CA GLY A 161 -4.96 -2.22 4.46
C GLY A 161 -5.39 -0.78 4.18
N GLU A 162 -4.53 0.19 4.52
CA GLU A 162 -4.64 1.54 3.97
C GLU A 162 -4.37 1.51 2.45
N PRO A 163 -4.85 2.48 1.65
CA PRO A 163 -4.45 2.60 0.25
C PRO A 163 -2.92 2.58 0.09
N LEU A 164 -2.44 2.01 -1.01
CA LEU A 164 -1.02 2.06 -1.34
C LEU A 164 -0.56 3.50 -1.53
N GLN A 165 0.52 3.88 -0.85
CA GLN A 165 1.11 5.20 -0.99
C GLN A 165 2.44 5.13 -1.72
N GLY A 166 2.52 5.79 -2.88
CA GLY A 166 3.76 6.04 -3.59
C GLY A 166 4.48 7.25 -3.04
N GLN A 167 5.82 7.23 -3.03
CA GLN A 167 6.65 8.32 -2.55
C GLN A 167 7.84 8.50 -3.48
N ARG A 168 8.16 9.76 -3.78
CA ARG A 168 9.32 10.17 -4.55
C ARG A 168 10.20 11.10 -3.72
N TYR A 169 11.51 10.88 -3.79
CA TYR A 169 12.51 11.71 -3.12
C TYR A 169 13.55 12.18 -4.14
N ASP A 170 13.70 13.49 -4.25
CA ASP A 170 14.79 14.15 -4.97
C ASP A 170 16.07 14.23 -4.17
N VAL A 171 17.15 14.64 -4.83
CA VAL A 171 18.41 14.96 -4.17
C VAL A 171 18.18 15.99 -3.07
N GLY A 172 18.70 15.71 -1.88
CA GLY A 172 18.54 16.54 -0.70
C GLY A 172 17.30 16.21 0.14
N GLN A 173 16.33 15.49 -0.39
CA GLN A 173 15.12 15.11 0.33
C GLN A 173 15.31 13.91 1.24
N GLU A 174 14.58 13.91 2.36
CA GLU A 174 14.61 12.88 3.40
C GLU A 174 13.28 12.80 4.13
N PHE A 175 13.09 11.75 4.92
CA PHE A 175 12.07 11.67 5.94
C PHE A 175 12.76 11.40 7.27
N LYS A 176 12.77 12.40 8.15
CA LYS A 176 13.48 12.35 9.45
C LYS A 176 13.03 11.18 10.32
N PRO A 177 13.77 10.85 11.40
CA PRO A 177 13.42 9.72 12.26
C PRO A 177 11.99 9.80 12.79
N HIS A 178 11.19 8.76 12.52
CA HIS A 178 9.78 8.66 12.91
C HIS A 178 9.38 7.21 13.13
N CYS A 179 8.23 7.01 13.75
CA CYS A 179 7.51 5.75 13.79
C CYS A 179 6.26 5.86 12.91
N ASP A 180 5.77 4.74 12.39
CA ASP A 180 4.58 4.73 11.55
C ASP A 180 3.27 4.66 12.33
N TYR A 181 3.33 4.25 13.59
CA TYR A 181 2.16 4.29 14.47
C TYR A 181 1.81 5.72 14.85
N PHE A 182 0.53 5.98 15.11
CA PHE A 182 0.05 7.27 15.61
C PHE A 182 0.32 7.37 17.11
N ASN A 183 0.76 8.54 17.56
CA ASN A 183 1.09 8.75 18.97
C ASN A 183 -0.20 8.68 19.83
N PRO A 184 -0.31 7.72 20.77
CA PRO A 184 -1.44 7.66 21.70
C PRO A 184 -1.55 8.97 22.50
N GLY A 185 -2.72 9.61 22.45
CA GLY A 185 -2.94 10.92 23.07
C GLY A 185 -2.44 12.13 22.28
N GLY A 186 -1.86 11.91 21.08
CA GLY A 186 -1.57 12.97 20.14
C GLY A 186 -2.84 13.61 19.56
N LYS A 187 -2.72 14.83 19.03
CA LYS A 187 -3.85 15.62 18.48
C LYS A 187 -4.62 14.86 17.39
N ASP A 188 -3.93 14.06 16.62
CA ASP A 188 -4.49 13.31 15.48
C ASP A 188 -4.94 11.87 15.82
N TRP A 189 -4.76 11.44 17.08
CA TRP A 189 -5.15 10.10 17.52
C TRP A 189 -6.62 9.79 17.20
N THR A 190 -7.54 10.65 17.64
CA THR A 190 -8.98 10.47 17.40
C THR A 190 -9.30 10.46 15.91
N ARG A 191 -8.67 11.34 15.14
CA ARG A 191 -8.90 11.46 13.70
C ARG A 191 -8.51 10.20 12.94
N TYR A 192 -7.34 9.64 13.24
CA TYR A 192 -6.78 8.53 12.45
C TYR A 192 -7.02 7.14 13.04
N CYS A 193 -7.31 7.04 14.34
CA CYS A 193 -7.47 5.75 15.01
C CYS A 193 -8.90 5.41 15.42
N SER A 194 -9.86 6.35 15.34
CA SER A 194 -11.25 6.12 15.79
C SER A 194 -11.96 5.02 15.01
N VAL A 195 -11.68 4.85 13.71
CA VAL A 195 -12.34 3.87 12.84
C VAL A 195 -11.53 2.58 12.77
N ALA A 196 -10.36 2.65 12.19
CA ALA A 196 -9.55 1.47 11.86
C ALA A 196 -8.53 1.09 12.95
N GLY A 197 -8.44 1.83 14.05
CA GLY A 197 -7.45 1.59 15.10
C GLY A 197 -6.03 1.95 14.68
N GLN A 198 -5.03 1.40 15.33
CA GLN A 198 -3.61 1.68 15.14
C GLN A 198 -3.03 0.96 13.91
N ARG A 199 -1.91 1.45 13.37
CA ARG A 199 -1.09 0.75 12.38
C ARG A 199 -0.34 -0.40 13.03
N THR A 200 -0.53 -1.60 12.50
CA THR A 200 0.07 -2.85 13.03
C THR A 200 1.33 -3.22 12.28
N TRP A 201 1.27 -3.28 10.96
CA TRP A 201 2.39 -3.64 10.09
C TRP A 201 2.63 -2.57 9.04
N THR A 202 3.91 -2.40 8.70
CA THR A 202 4.36 -1.59 7.56
C THR A 202 5.13 -2.47 6.59
N PHE A 203 4.80 -2.35 5.30
CA PHE A 203 5.50 -2.95 4.18
C PHE A 203 5.97 -1.83 3.26
N MET A 204 7.28 -1.64 3.16
CA MET A 204 7.91 -0.64 2.32
C MET A 204 8.71 -1.31 1.21
N ILE A 205 8.49 -0.91 -0.03
CA ILE A 205 9.15 -1.48 -1.20
C ILE A 205 9.92 -0.39 -1.93
N TYR A 206 11.19 -0.63 -2.21
CA TYR A 206 11.98 0.19 -3.11
C TYR A 206 11.63 -0.18 -4.55
N LEU A 207 11.31 0.80 -5.39
CA LEU A 207 10.95 0.58 -6.79
C LEU A 207 12.15 0.72 -7.73
N ASN A 208 13.25 1.30 -7.24
CA ASN A 208 14.46 1.52 -8.03
C ASN A 208 15.71 1.48 -7.16
N ASP A 209 16.85 1.32 -7.81
CA ASP A 209 18.16 1.59 -7.23
C ASP A 209 18.40 3.08 -7.10
N VAL A 210 19.23 3.50 -6.15
CA VAL A 210 19.61 4.90 -5.93
C VAL A 210 21.11 5.03 -5.97
N ASP A 211 21.63 5.96 -6.79
CA ASP A 211 23.07 6.14 -7.02
C ASP A 211 23.83 6.42 -5.72
N ALA A 212 23.29 7.26 -4.83
CA ALA A 212 23.90 7.53 -3.53
C ALA A 212 22.88 8.06 -2.50
N GLY A 213 22.97 7.59 -1.28
CA GLY A 213 22.08 7.97 -0.18
C GLY A 213 20.75 7.20 -0.23
N GLY A 214 19.67 7.81 0.27
CA GLY A 214 18.31 7.27 0.20
C GLY A 214 18.04 6.02 1.05
N ALA A 215 18.99 5.53 1.83
CA ALA A 215 18.85 4.33 2.67
C ALA A 215 17.79 4.53 3.76
N THR A 216 17.17 3.44 4.20
CA THR A 216 16.30 3.44 5.39
C THR A 216 17.05 2.83 6.57
N ARG A 217 17.20 3.59 7.65
CA ARG A 217 17.97 3.20 8.84
C ARG A 217 17.07 2.96 10.04
N PHE A 218 17.19 1.78 10.64
CA PHE A 218 16.60 1.40 11.92
C PHE A 218 17.67 1.46 13.01
N LYS A 219 17.58 2.45 13.92
CA LYS A 219 18.59 2.67 14.96
C LYS A 219 18.62 1.50 15.96
N ALA A 220 17.46 1.02 16.39
CA ALA A 220 17.35 -0.03 17.41
C ALA A 220 17.89 -1.39 16.90
N ALA A 221 17.71 -1.71 15.63
CA ALA A 221 18.26 -2.91 14.98
C ALA A 221 19.69 -2.72 14.50
N LYS A 222 20.28 -1.51 14.61
CA LYS A 222 21.58 -1.17 14.03
C LYS A 222 21.70 -1.54 12.54
N LYS A 223 20.59 -1.45 11.81
CA LYS A 223 20.48 -1.89 10.42
C LYS A 223 20.15 -0.73 9.50
N MET A 224 20.76 -0.76 8.31
CA MET A 224 20.53 0.16 7.22
C MET A 224 20.25 -0.64 5.95
N PHE A 225 19.17 -0.29 5.25
CA PHE A 225 18.76 -0.89 3.99
C PHE A 225 19.05 0.09 2.86
N GLN A 226 19.90 -0.31 1.92
CA GLN A 226 20.09 0.45 0.69
C GLN A 226 18.90 0.22 -0.24
N PRO A 227 18.46 1.24 -0.99
CA PRO A 227 17.49 1.05 -2.06
C PRO A 227 18.02 0.05 -3.09
N GLU A 228 17.21 -0.94 -3.41
CA GLU A 228 17.40 -1.92 -4.48
C GLU A 228 16.04 -2.15 -5.12
N ALA A 229 15.96 -2.09 -6.45
CA ALA A 229 14.70 -2.30 -7.17
C ALA A 229 14.01 -3.60 -6.75
N GLY A 230 12.71 -3.54 -6.45
CA GLY A 230 11.92 -4.69 -6.03
C GLY A 230 12.16 -5.18 -4.60
N LYS A 231 13.05 -4.57 -3.82
CA LYS A 231 13.31 -4.98 -2.42
C LYS A 231 12.22 -4.52 -1.49
N LEU A 232 11.68 -5.47 -0.74
CA LEU A 232 10.77 -5.24 0.38
C LEU A 232 11.55 -5.15 1.70
N VAL A 233 11.12 -4.23 2.57
CA VAL A 233 11.44 -4.17 4.00
C VAL A 233 10.12 -4.04 4.77
N CYS A 234 9.87 -4.89 5.76
CA CYS A 234 8.65 -4.81 6.54
C CYS A 234 8.89 -5.01 8.03
N TRP A 235 8.01 -4.45 8.84
CA TRP A 235 8.14 -4.49 10.31
C TRP A 235 6.81 -4.42 11.02
N ASN A 236 6.78 -5.02 12.21
CA ASN A 236 5.66 -4.92 13.14
C ASN A 236 5.80 -3.65 13.98
N ASN A 237 4.80 -2.79 13.93
CA ASN A 237 4.75 -1.54 14.71
C ASN A 237 4.38 -1.78 16.19
N ARG A 238 4.16 -3.04 16.59
CA ARG A 238 3.74 -3.43 17.92
C ARG A 238 4.80 -4.27 18.63
N ARG A 239 4.71 -4.27 19.95
CA ARG A 239 5.38 -5.22 20.82
C ARG A 239 4.53 -6.48 20.98
N PRO A 240 5.07 -7.56 21.58
CA PRO A 240 4.28 -8.76 21.90
C PRO A 240 3.06 -8.50 22.80
N ASP A 241 3.10 -7.43 23.62
CA ASP A 241 1.99 -6.99 24.46
C ASP A 241 0.98 -6.10 23.74
N LEU A 242 1.04 -6.04 22.40
CA LEU A 242 0.20 -5.30 21.47
C LEU A 242 0.29 -3.76 21.58
N ARG A 243 1.14 -3.22 22.47
CA ARG A 243 1.41 -1.78 22.53
C ARG A 243 2.35 -1.35 21.40
N GLU A 244 2.38 -0.06 21.13
CA GLU A 244 3.27 0.54 20.15
C GLU A 244 4.73 0.28 20.48
N ASN A 245 5.53 0.02 19.44
CA ASN A 245 6.94 -0.28 19.60
C ASN A 245 7.83 0.92 19.20
N PRO A 246 8.34 1.71 20.15
CA PRO A 246 9.20 2.86 19.84
C PRO A 246 10.55 2.44 19.22
N ASN A 247 10.91 1.16 19.27
CA ASN A 247 12.12 0.66 18.60
C ASN A 247 11.96 0.59 17.09
N THR A 248 10.74 0.76 16.55
CA THR A 248 10.49 0.84 15.11
C THR A 248 10.86 2.20 14.52
N ILE A 249 11.37 3.13 15.35
CA ILE A 249 11.87 4.41 14.85
C ILE A 249 12.88 4.19 13.72
N HIS A 250 12.56 4.76 12.56
CA HIS A 250 13.37 4.64 11.35
C HIS A 250 13.51 5.98 10.65
N HIS A 251 14.52 6.08 9.79
CA HIS A 251 14.92 7.30 9.08
C HIS A 251 15.07 6.99 7.59
N GLY A 252 14.26 7.62 6.76
CA GLY A 252 14.48 7.68 5.31
C GLY A 252 15.57 8.69 5.01
N MET A 253 16.81 8.24 4.96
CA MET A 253 18.00 9.08 4.85
C MET A 253 18.02 9.87 3.54
N LYS A 254 18.68 11.01 3.58
CA LYS A 254 18.80 11.95 2.47
C LYS A 254 19.33 11.26 1.19
N VAL A 255 18.62 11.49 0.08
CA VAL A 255 19.12 11.14 -1.25
C VAL A 255 20.26 12.10 -1.60
N ARG A 256 21.39 11.57 -2.04
CA ARG A 256 22.57 12.36 -2.39
C ARG A 256 22.82 12.44 -3.89
N LYS A 257 22.37 11.41 -4.64
CA LYS A 257 22.43 11.37 -6.09
C LYS A 257 21.34 10.44 -6.63
N GLY A 258 20.73 10.81 -7.75
CA GLY A 258 19.62 10.09 -8.37
C GLY A 258 18.26 10.41 -7.74
N LEU A 259 17.27 9.57 -8.03
CA LEU A 259 15.91 9.65 -7.52
C LEU A 259 15.60 8.40 -6.71
N LYS A 260 14.76 8.50 -5.71
CA LYS A 260 14.28 7.36 -4.93
C LYS A 260 12.77 7.27 -5.01
N TYR A 261 12.26 6.08 -5.39
CA TYR A 261 10.84 5.75 -5.38
C TYR A 261 10.57 4.60 -4.42
N VAL A 262 9.53 4.74 -3.61
CA VAL A 262 9.06 3.68 -2.71
C VAL A 262 7.55 3.59 -2.73
N ILE A 263 7.04 2.39 -2.48
CA ILE A 263 5.65 2.13 -2.11
C ILE A 263 5.63 1.82 -0.62
N THR A 264 4.63 2.34 0.08
CA THR A 264 4.35 1.95 1.47
C THR A 264 2.91 1.47 1.61
N LYS A 265 2.75 0.32 2.25
CA LYS A 265 1.47 -0.26 2.67
C LYS A 265 1.45 -0.36 4.18
N TRP A 266 0.40 0.19 4.79
CA TRP A 266 0.13 0.05 6.21
C TRP A 266 -1.10 -0.82 6.43
N TYR A 267 -1.04 -1.68 7.43
CA TYR A 267 -2.19 -2.46 7.89
C TYR A 267 -2.62 -1.97 9.27
N ARG A 268 -3.94 -1.99 9.47
CA ARG A 268 -4.61 -1.46 10.67
C ARG A 268 -5.12 -2.58 11.57
N GLU A 269 -5.48 -2.23 12.81
CA GLU A 269 -6.09 -3.17 13.77
C GLU A 269 -7.43 -3.71 13.33
N LYS A 270 -8.22 -2.86 12.69
CA LYS A 270 -9.57 -3.13 12.22
C LYS A 270 -9.66 -2.85 10.72
N PRO A 271 -10.68 -3.34 10.04
CA PRO A 271 -10.89 -3.00 8.66
C PRO A 271 -10.85 -1.49 8.45
N TRP A 272 -10.16 -1.09 7.39
CA TRP A 272 -10.13 0.29 6.92
C TRP A 272 -11.52 0.59 6.35
N GLY A 273 -12.34 1.37 7.07
CA GLY A 273 -13.71 1.68 6.66
C GLY A 273 -13.73 2.43 5.34
N TRP A 274 -14.40 1.86 4.38
CA TRP A 274 -14.76 2.49 3.11
C TRP A 274 -16.19 3.01 3.18
#